data_fd965bef08e0337ae26bf8b22955b7bd
#
_entry.id   fd965bef08e0337ae26bf8b22955b7bd
#
_cell.length_a   1.000
_cell.length_b   1.000
_cell.length_c   1.000
_cell.angle_alpha   90.00
_cell.angle_beta   90.00
_cell.angle_gamma   90.00
#
_symmetry.space_group_name_H-M   'P 1'
#
loop_
_entity.id
_entity.type
_entity.pdbx_description
1 polymer ?
#
loop_
_entity_poly.entity_id
_entity_poly.type
_entity_poly.pdbx_seq_one_letter_code
_entity_poly.pdbx_strand_id
1 'polypeptide(L)'
;SHVYGPQKGLGAKDIPLAEAALRRLAMVWSKQNSSASKLPGSGAAGGLGFGLHCFAGAKIESGFELFSGMAKLPQLIRRHDLVITGEGTLDRQTVMGKGVGELAKMAKNCDCDCYALAGKIENEKMLSPYFNECAALVDLTPSRKAEANAAIWLERSAGNLAKQCAI
;
A
#
# COMPACT_ATOMS: atom_id res chain seq x y z
N SER A 1 -8.42 -10.67 -9.56
CA SER A 1 -9.72 -10.00 -9.27
C SER A 1 -10.15 -10.15 -7.81
N HIS A 2 -9.74 -11.23 -7.10
CA HIS A 2 -10.17 -11.50 -5.73
C HIS A 2 -9.80 -10.40 -4.72
N VAL A 3 -8.61 -9.82 -4.80
CA VAL A 3 -8.11 -8.85 -3.81
C VAL A 3 -8.73 -7.47 -4.01
N TYR A 4 -8.72 -6.96 -5.22
CA TYR A 4 -9.11 -5.57 -5.51
C TYR A 4 -10.46 -5.44 -6.25
N GLY A 5 -11.03 -6.55 -6.72
CA GLY A 5 -12.30 -6.56 -7.43
C GLY A 5 -13.45 -5.96 -6.62
N PRO A 6 -13.67 -6.39 -5.36
CA PRO A 6 -14.74 -5.87 -4.52
C PRO A 6 -14.67 -4.35 -4.31
N GLN A 7 -13.49 -3.80 -4.10
CA GLN A 7 -13.29 -2.35 -3.94
C GLN A 7 -13.61 -1.56 -5.22
N LYS A 8 -13.66 -2.23 -6.36
CA LYS A 8 -13.97 -1.64 -7.68
C LYS A 8 -15.38 -1.98 -8.16
N GLY A 9 -16.23 -2.45 -7.26
CA GLY A 9 -17.62 -2.76 -7.55
C GLY A 9 -17.84 -4.13 -8.21
N LEU A 10 -16.83 -5.00 -8.27
CA LEU A 10 -17.00 -6.34 -8.81
C LEU A 10 -17.75 -7.22 -7.81
N GLY A 11 -18.93 -7.68 -8.19
CA GLY A 11 -19.74 -8.57 -7.37
C GLY A 11 -19.13 -9.97 -7.22
N ALA A 12 -19.47 -10.67 -6.14
CA ALA A 12 -18.95 -12.02 -5.88
C ALA A 12 -19.21 -13.00 -7.02
N LYS A 13 -20.33 -12.84 -7.73
CA LYS A 13 -20.71 -13.67 -8.90
C LYS A 13 -19.87 -13.39 -10.15
N ASP A 14 -19.29 -12.18 -10.25
CA ASP A 14 -18.54 -11.74 -11.43
C ASP A 14 -17.05 -12.05 -11.32
N ILE A 15 -16.56 -12.29 -10.10
CA ILE A 15 -15.15 -12.63 -9.87
C ILE A 15 -14.71 -13.86 -10.66
N PRO A 16 -15.43 -14.99 -10.68
CA PRO A 16 -15.03 -16.15 -11.48
C PRO A 16 -14.98 -15.87 -12.99
N LEU A 17 -15.89 -15.04 -13.50
CA LEU A 17 -15.91 -14.64 -14.91
C LEU A 17 -14.71 -13.77 -15.28
N ALA A 18 -14.38 -12.78 -14.43
CA ALA A 18 -13.21 -11.92 -14.60
C ALA A 18 -11.90 -12.73 -14.55
N GLU A 19 -11.80 -13.68 -13.63
CA GLU A 19 -10.64 -14.58 -13.54
C GLU A 19 -10.53 -15.50 -14.76
N ALA A 20 -11.65 -16.05 -15.24
CA ALA A 20 -11.65 -16.88 -16.44
C ALA A 20 -11.22 -16.11 -17.68
N ALA A 21 -11.68 -14.86 -17.83
CA ALA A 21 -11.29 -13.99 -18.93
C ALA A 21 -9.78 -13.67 -18.92
N LEU A 22 -9.23 -13.31 -17.74
CA LEU A 22 -7.80 -13.04 -17.57
C LEU A 22 -6.97 -14.29 -17.83
N ARG A 23 -7.37 -15.46 -17.34
CA ARG A 23 -6.69 -16.72 -17.63
C ARG A 23 -6.72 -17.05 -19.11
N ARG A 24 -7.84 -16.84 -19.78
CA ARG A 24 -7.97 -17.07 -21.23
C ARG A 24 -7.01 -16.18 -22.00
N LEU A 25 -6.95 -14.89 -21.66
CA LEU A 25 -6.01 -13.95 -22.28
C LEU A 25 -4.56 -14.39 -22.07
N ALA A 26 -4.18 -14.76 -20.84
CA ALA A 26 -2.85 -15.25 -20.53
C ALA A 26 -2.50 -16.54 -21.29
N MET A 27 -3.45 -17.49 -21.43
CA MET A 27 -3.25 -18.72 -22.21
C MET A 27 -3.04 -18.44 -23.70
N VAL A 28 -3.80 -17.53 -24.28
CA VAL A 28 -3.63 -17.16 -25.69
C VAL A 28 -2.25 -16.55 -25.91
N TRP A 29 -1.85 -15.65 -25.02
CA TRP A 29 -0.53 -15.00 -25.12
C TRP A 29 0.64 -15.92 -24.80
N SER A 30 0.44 -16.94 -23.94
CA SER A 30 1.52 -17.86 -23.53
C SER A 30 2.18 -18.61 -24.69
N LYS A 31 1.50 -18.72 -25.82
CA LYS A 31 2.07 -19.25 -27.07
C LYS A 31 3.22 -18.40 -27.60
N GLN A 32 3.27 -17.11 -27.25
CA GLN A 32 4.33 -16.17 -27.66
C GLN A 32 5.33 -15.93 -26.51
N ASN A 33 4.85 -15.81 -25.27
CA ASN A 33 5.69 -15.62 -24.09
C ASN A 33 5.00 -16.25 -22.85
N SER A 34 5.48 -17.41 -22.41
CA SER A 34 4.92 -18.15 -21.30
C SER A 34 5.14 -17.51 -19.92
N SER A 35 6.08 -16.58 -19.79
CA SER A 35 6.43 -15.95 -18.51
C SER A 35 5.68 -14.64 -18.23
N ALA A 36 5.08 -14.00 -19.22
CA ALA A 36 4.47 -12.67 -19.10
C ALA A 36 3.42 -12.58 -17.98
N SER A 37 2.59 -13.61 -17.79
CA SER A 37 1.56 -13.64 -16.75
C SER A 37 2.13 -13.80 -15.32
N LYS A 38 3.39 -14.19 -15.19
CA LYS A 38 4.08 -14.40 -13.91
C LYS A 38 4.90 -13.16 -13.48
N LEU A 39 5.01 -12.17 -14.33
CA LEU A 39 5.75 -10.95 -14.01
C LEU A 39 5.08 -10.23 -12.82
N PRO A 40 5.86 -9.79 -11.81
CA PRO A 40 5.35 -8.91 -10.77
C PRO A 40 4.66 -7.69 -11.39
N GLY A 41 3.47 -7.33 -10.89
CA GLY A 41 2.69 -6.23 -11.44
C GLY A 41 1.84 -6.55 -12.68
N SER A 42 1.92 -7.75 -13.26
CA SER A 42 1.05 -8.14 -14.39
C SER A 42 -0.44 -8.02 -14.09
N GLY A 43 -0.84 -8.29 -12.85
CA GLY A 43 -2.21 -8.12 -12.38
C GLY A 43 -2.63 -6.68 -12.06
N ALA A 44 -1.73 -5.72 -12.12
CA ALA A 44 -2.00 -4.33 -11.78
C ALA A 44 -3.15 -3.76 -12.63
N ALA A 45 -4.00 -2.93 -12.00
CA ALA A 45 -5.17 -2.32 -12.61
C ALA A 45 -6.09 -3.34 -13.34
N GLY A 46 -6.32 -4.50 -12.72
CA GLY A 46 -7.20 -5.53 -13.27
C GLY A 46 -6.65 -6.24 -14.50
N GLY A 47 -5.32 -6.32 -14.64
CA GLY A 47 -4.64 -6.95 -15.76
C GLY A 47 -4.17 -5.98 -16.86
N LEU A 48 -4.37 -4.66 -16.66
CA LEU A 48 -3.85 -3.66 -17.60
C LEU A 48 -2.33 -3.74 -17.72
N GLY A 49 -1.62 -3.98 -16.60
CA GLY A 49 -0.17 -4.19 -16.62
C GLY A 49 0.24 -5.32 -17.55
N PHE A 50 -0.45 -6.46 -17.50
CA PHE A 50 -0.24 -7.56 -18.43
C PHE A 50 -0.50 -7.14 -19.89
N GLY A 51 -1.63 -6.47 -20.14
CA GLY A 51 -2.01 -6.02 -21.48
C GLY A 51 -0.98 -5.07 -22.08
N LEU A 52 -0.58 -4.05 -21.35
CA LEU A 52 0.43 -3.09 -21.83
C LEU A 52 1.78 -3.76 -22.07
N HIS A 53 2.20 -4.66 -21.19
CA HIS A 53 3.42 -5.42 -21.39
C HIS A 53 3.36 -6.26 -22.67
N CYS A 54 2.28 -7.02 -22.85
CA CYS A 54 2.14 -7.95 -23.97
C CYS A 54 1.92 -7.26 -25.31
N PHE A 55 1.08 -6.24 -25.38
CA PHE A 55 0.64 -5.65 -26.65
C PHE A 55 1.40 -4.38 -27.02
N ALA A 56 1.98 -3.69 -26.06
CA ALA A 56 2.72 -2.45 -26.29
C ALA A 56 4.21 -2.53 -25.90
N GLY A 57 4.70 -3.68 -25.45
CA GLY A 57 6.08 -3.83 -25.00
C GLY A 57 6.43 -3.03 -23.74
N ALA A 58 5.43 -2.60 -22.96
CA ALA A 58 5.65 -1.77 -21.79
C ALA A 58 6.44 -2.53 -20.71
N LYS A 59 7.38 -1.84 -20.06
CA LYS A 59 8.08 -2.34 -18.89
C LYS A 59 7.22 -2.13 -17.65
N ILE A 60 7.11 -3.17 -16.82
CA ILE A 60 6.41 -3.10 -15.54
C ILE A 60 7.45 -2.80 -14.45
N GLU A 61 7.27 -1.71 -13.72
CA GLU A 61 8.15 -1.30 -12.64
C GLU A 61 7.34 -0.99 -11.37
N SER A 62 7.98 -1.12 -10.20
CA SER A 62 7.39 -0.71 -8.93
C SER A 62 7.25 0.82 -8.90
N GLY A 63 6.02 1.31 -8.72
CA GLY A 63 5.78 2.75 -8.59
C GLY A 63 6.47 3.34 -7.36
N PHE A 64 6.57 2.59 -6.26
CA PHE A 64 7.29 3.03 -5.07
C PHE A 64 8.79 3.15 -5.32
N GLU A 65 9.42 2.18 -5.98
CA GLU A 65 10.85 2.23 -6.30
C GLU A 65 11.18 3.39 -7.23
N LEU A 66 10.35 3.61 -8.25
CA LEU A 66 10.50 4.75 -9.18
C LEU A 66 10.41 6.08 -8.41
N PHE A 67 9.35 6.27 -7.61
CA PHE A 67 9.17 7.47 -6.80
C PHE A 67 10.30 7.66 -5.78
N SER A 68 10.66 6.60 -5.06
CA SER A 68 11.72 6.60 -4.07
C SER A 68 13.08 7.00 -4.67
N GLY A 69 13.39 6.50 -5.86
CA GLY A 69 14.59 6.86 -6.60
C GLY A 69 14.60 8.34 -7.00
N MET A 70 13.50 8.83 -7.58
CA MET A 70 13.36 10.23 -7.99
C MET A 70 13.41 11.19 -6.79
N ALA A 71 12.76 10.85 -5.68
CA ALA A 71 12.73 11.65 -4.47
C ALA A 71 13.99 11.46 -3.59
N LYS A 72 14.88 10.53 -3.93
CA LYS A 72 16.09 10.18 -3.14
C LYS A 72 15.74 9.82 -1.69
N LEU A 73 14.61 9.10 -1.48
CA LEU A 73 14.10 8.77 -0.16
C LEU A 73 15.12 8.11 0.76
N PRO A 74 15.95 7.13 0.33
CA PRO A 74 16.94 6.52 1.22
C PRO A 74 17.95 7.54 1.78
N GLN A 75 18.37 8.53 0.98
CA GLN A 75 19.27 9.57 1.43
C GLN A 75 18.60 10.56 2.40
N LEU A 76 17.33 10.86 2.17
CA LEU A 76 16.53 11.70 3.07
C LEU A 76 16.34 10.99 4.42
N ILE A 77 15.88 9.74 4.42
CA ILE A 77 15.62 8.97 5.64
C ILE A 77 16.87 8.87 6.52
N ARG A 78 18.05 8.58 5.95
CA ARG A 78 19.31 8.49 6.71
C ARG A 78 19.76 9.78 7.38
N ARG A 79 19.12 10.90 7.12
CA ARG A 79 19.42 12.22 7.71
C ARG A 79 18.42 12.61 8.79
N HIS A 80 17.48 11.74 9.10
CA HIS A 80 16.40 11.99 10.05
C HIS A 80 16.32 10.83 11.04
N ASP A 81 15.90 11.13 12.24
CA ASP A 81 15.73 10.14 13.31
C ASP A 81 14.35 9.48 13.27
N LEU A 82 13.40 10.11 12.58
CA LEU A 82 12.01 9.68 12.53
C LEU A 82 11.39 9.94 11.16
N VAL A 83 10.67 8.94 10.65
CA VAL A 83 9.75 9.04 9.52
C VAL A 83 8.33 8.96 10.04
N ILE A 84 7.48 9.92 9.69
CA ILE A 84 6.04 9.87 9.95
C ILE A 84 5.34 9.63 8.62
N THR A 85 4.45 8.65 8.60
CA THR A 85 3.66 8.30 7.41
C THR A 85 2.21 8.02 7.80
N GLY A 86 1.34 7.79 6.81
CA GLY A 86 -0.04 7.42 7.10
C GLY A 86 -0.88 7.17 5.87
N GLU A 87 -2.03 6.58 6.11
CA GLU A 87 -3.06 6.32 5.12
C GLU A 87 -4.44 6.24 5.77
N GLY A 88 -5.50 6.13 4.96
CA GLY A 88 -6.87 6.05 5.49
C GLY A 88 -7.10 4.83 6.38
N THR A 89 -6.59 3.66 5.99
CA THR A 89 -6.69 2.41 6.77
C THR A 89 -5.39 1.63 6.65
N LEU A 90 -4.75 1.40 7.79
CA LEU A 90 -3.64 0.47 7.90
C LEU A 90 -4.20 -0.96 8.02
N ASP A 91 -3.97 -1.76 7.03
CA ASP A 91 -4.47 -3.12 6.90
C ASP A 91 -3.42 -4.06 6.30
N ARG A 92 -3.84 -5.28 5.96
CA ARG A 92 -2.98 -6.25 5.29
C ARG A 92 -2.41 -5.74 3.97
N GLN A 93 -3.12 -4.87 3.25
CA GLN A 93 -2.66 -4.35 1.97
C GLN A 93 -1.52 -3.36 2.13
N THR A 94 -1.43 -2.66 3.28
CA THR A 94 -0.33 -1.75 3.61
C THR A 94 1.02 -2.43 3.45
N VAL A 95 1.16 -3.67 3.93
CA VAL A 95 2.43 -4.43 3.90
C VAL A 95 2.63 -5.27 2.63
N MET A 96 1.66 -5.26 1.72
CA MET A 96 1.70 -5.99 0.44
C MET A 96 2.29 -5.17 -0.72
N GLY A 97 3.22 -4.26 -0.47
CA GLY A 97 3.88 -3.47 -1.53
C GLY A 97 3.24 -2.11 -1.80
N LYS A 98 2.37 -1.61 -0.92
CA LYS A 98 1.89 -0.24 -0.97
C LYS A 98 2.91 0.75 -0.39
N GLY A 99 2.83 2.02 -0.82
CA GLY A 99 3.79 3.06 -0.50
C GLY A 99 4.11 3.19 0.99
N VAL A 100 3.10 3.16 1.87
CA VAL A 100 3.27 3.31 3.32
C VAL A 100 4.09 2.15 3.91
N GLY A 101 3.75 0.91 3.56
CA GLY A 101 4.49 -0.27 4.03
C GLY A 101 5.91 -0.36 3.47
N GLU A 102 6.10 0.01 2.20
CA GLU A 102 7.45 0.05 1.60
C GLU A 102 8.30 1.16 2.21
N LEU A 103 7.70 2.31 2.56
CA LEU A 103 8.39 3.38 3.28
C LEU A 103 8.84 2.92 4.68
N ALA A 104 7.97 2.21 5.41
CA ALA A 104 8.32 1.66 6.72
C ALA A 104 9.47 0.64 6.65
N LYS A 105 9.45 -0.25 5.65
CA LYS A 105 10.58 -1.17 5.40
C LYS A 105 11.87 -0.42 5.09
N MET A 106 11.77 0.65 4.30
CA MET A 106 12.93 1.47 3.96
C MET A 106 13.49 2.21 5.18
N ALA A 107 12.63 2.78 6.04
CA ALA A 107 13.03 3.41 7.29
C ALA A 107 13.78 2.42 8.18
N LYS A 108 13.21 1.22 8.38
CA LYS A 108 13.84 0.15 9.13
C LYS A 108 15.21 -0.26 8.58
N ASN A 109 15.34 -0.35 7.26
CA ASN A 109 16.62 -0.68 6.60
C ASN A 109 17.66 0.46 6.71
N CYS A 110 17.23 1.65 7.11
CA CYS A 110 18.09 2.81 7.35
C CYS A 110 18.30 3.09 8.84
N ASP A 111 17.87 2.18 9.74
CA ASP A 111 17.89 2.34 11.21
C ASP A 111 17.19 3.63 11.67
N CYS A 112 16.10 3.99 10.99
CA CYS A 112 15.28 5.16 11.28
C CYS A 112 13.91 4.71 11.79
N ASP A 113 13.45 5.32 12.89
CA ASP A 113 12.12 5.03 13.42
C ASP A 113 11.03 5.41 12.43
N CYS A 114 9.95 4.64 12.42
CA CYS A 114 8.81 4.87 11.54
C CYS A 114 7.51 4.82 12.34
N TYR A 115 6.80 5.94 12.37
CA TYR A 115 5.50 6.06 13.01
C TYR A 115 4.40 6.21 11.97
N ALA A 116 3.24 5.61 12.23
CA ALA A 116 2.11 5.67 11.32
C ALA A 116 0.87 6.27 11.97
N LEU A 117 0.24 7.21 11.27
CA LEU A 117 -1.05 7.78 11.63
C LEU A 117 -2.10 7.35 10.59
N ALA A 118 -3.22 6.81 11.04
CA ALA A 118 -4.27 6.32 10.16
C ALA A 118 -5.66 6.72 10.60
N GLY A 119 -6.61 6.76 9.67
CA GLY A 119 -8.01 6.86 10.02
C GLY A 119 -8.45 5.66 10.88
N LYS A 120 -8.04 4.45 10.48
CA LYS A 120 -8.34 3.18 11.15
C LYS A 120 -7.15 2.22 11.06
N ILE A 121 -6.98 1.35 12.05
CA ILE A 121 -6.02 0.25 12.04
C ILE A 121 -6.79 -1.07 12.12
N GLU A 122 -6.49 -1.97 11.19
CA GLU A 122 -6.97 -3.35 11.19
C GLU A 122 -5.79 -4.27 11.46
N ASN A 123 -5.81 -5.05 12.52
CA ASN A 123 -4.76 -6.01 12.87
C ASN A 123 -3.38 -5.38 13.18
N GLU A 124 -3.31 -4.69 14.28
CA GLU A 124 -2.09 -4.04 14.81
C GLU A 124 -0.89 -4.98 14.94
N LYS A 125 -1.11 -6.24 15.35
CA LYS A 125 -0.05 -7.26 15.48
C LYS A 125 0.69 -7.52 14.17
N MET A 126 0.03 -7.36 13.05
CA MET A 126 0.65 -7.56 11.74
C MET A 126 1.52 -6.35 11.33
N LEU A 127 1.24 -5.19 11.87
CA LEU A 127 1.93 -3.94 11.56
C LEU A 127 3.16 -3.72 12.44
N SER A 128 3.17 -4.27 13.65
CA SER A 128 4.26 -4.09 14.62
C SER A 128 5.67 -4.45 14.13
N PRO A 129 5.88 -5.35 13.16
CA PRO A 129 7.22 -5.58 12.60
C PRO A 129 7.72 -4.43 11.71
N TYR A 130 6.84 -3.53 11.28
CA TYR A 130 7.13 -2.49 10.29
C TYR A 130 7.16 -1.08 10.89
N PHE A 131 6.36 -0.83 11.91
CA PHE A 131 6.23 0.48 12.54
C PHE A 131 6.61 0.40 14.01
N ASN A 132 7.34 1.39 14.50
CA ASN A 132 7.66 1.53 15.91
C ASN A 132 6.41 1.91 16.71
N GLU A 133 5.61 2.82 16.15
CA GLU A 133 4.34 3.25 16.74
C GLU A 133 3.27 3.47 15.66
N CYS A 134 2.02 3.18 16.03
CA CYS A 134 0.86 3.44 15.20
C CYS A 134 -0.27 4.09 16.04
N ALA A 135 -1.00 5.01 15.45
CA ALA A 135 -2.18 5.59 16.08
C ALA A 135 -3.33 5.76 15.08
N ALA A 136 -4.56 5.46 15.52
CA ALA A 136 -5.74 5.57 14.68
C ALA A 136 -6.67 6.70 15.18
N LEU A 137 -7.28 7.43 14.23
CA LEU A 137 -8.25 8.47 14.56
C LEU A 137 -9.50 7.91 15.22
N VAL A 138 -9.89 6.67 14.85
CA VAL A 138 -11.06 6.00 15.43
C VAL A 138 -10.89 5.63 16.90
N ASP A 139 -9.68 5.63 17.43
CA ASP A 139 -9.42 5.43 18.86
C ASP A 139 -9.80 6.66 19.69
N LEU A 140 -9.87 7.83 19.06
CA LEU A 140 -10.21 9.10 19.69
C LEU A 140 -11.68 9.51 19.47
N THR A 141 -12.31 9.01 18.40
CA THR A 141 -13.67 9.43 18.02
C THR A 141 -14.32 8.41 17.08
N PRO A 142 -15.67 8.32 17.05
CA PRO A 142 -16.36 7.46 16.09
C PRO A 142 -15.97 7.78 14.63
N SER A 143 -15.87 6.74 13.78
CA SER A 143 -15.40 6.81 12.38
C SER A 143 -16.04 7.96 11.59
N ARG A 144 -17.37 8.11 11.66
CA ARG A 144 -18.09 9.19 10.97
C ARG A 144 -17.60 10.59 11.37
N LYS A 145 -17.21 10.80 12.62
CA LYS A 145 -16.68 12.08 13.09
C LYS A 145 -15.22 12.23 12.68
N ALA A 146 -14.44 11.14 12.70
CA ALA A 146 -13.07 11.12 12.22
C ALA A 146 -13.00 11.53 10.75
N GLU A 147 -13.84 10.94 9.91
CA GLU A 147 -13.91 11.25 8.47
C GLU A 147 -14.35 12.71 8.20
N ALA A 148 -15.39 13.18 8.92
CA ALA A 148 -15.92 14.53 8.73
C ALA A 148 -14.94 15.64 9.15
N ASN A 149 -14.03 15.37 10.08
CA ASN A 149 -13.11 16.36 10.65
C ASN A 149 -11.69 15.78 10.78
N ALA A 150 -11.22 15.10 9.73
CA ALA A 150 -9.97 14.35 9.75
C ALA A 150 -8.75 15.18 10.19
N ALA A 151 -8.64 16.43 9.76
CA ALA A 151 -7.53 17.31 10.12
C ALA A 151 -7.44 17.53 11.65
N ILE A 152 -8.58 17.79 12.32
CA ILE A 152 -8.63 18.02 13.78
C ILE A 152 -8.19 16.76 14.53
N TRP A 153 -8.70 15.60 14.10
CA TRP A 153 -8.40 14.34 14.79
C TRP A 153 -6.99 13.86 14.50
N LEU A 154 -6.46 14.15 13.31
CA LEU A 154 -5.07 13.87 12.96
C LEU A 154 -4.10 14.69 13.82
N GLU A 155 -4.35 15.98 13.99
CA GLU A 155 -3.56 16.85 14.86
C GLU A 155 -3.56 16.33 16.32
N ARG A 156 -4.73 15.95 16.85
CA ARG A 156 -4.85 15.39 18.19
C ARG A 156 -4.13 14.05 18.34
N SER A 157 -4.27 13.17 17.35
CA SER A 157 -3.62 11.87 17.35
C SER A 157 -2.10 12.02 17.29
N ALA A 158 -1.60 12.87 16.43
CA ALA A 158 -0.17 13.19 16.33
C ALA A 158 0.37 13.80 17.65
N GLY A 159 -0.36 14.73 18.26
CA GLY A 159 0.02 15.32 19.55
C GLY A 159 0.04 14.31 20.71
N ASN A 160 -0.85 13.32 20.70
CA ASN A 160 -0.84 12.24 21.70
C ASN A 160 0.37 11.31 21.46
N LEU A 161 0.62 10.95 20.20
CA LEU A 161 1.74 10.09 19.83
C LEU A 161 3.09 10.74 20.22
N ALA A 162 3.27 12.02 19.92
CA ALA A 162 4.48 12.76 20.27
C ALA A 162 4.74 12.76 21.79
N LYS A 163 3.69 12.91 22.63
CA LYS A 163 3.81 12.85 24.10
C LYS A 163 4.21 11.47 24.61
N GLN A 164 3.74 10.40 23.96
CA GLN A 164 4.07 9.01 24.33
C GLN A 164 5.53 8.68 24.00
N CYS A 165 6.06 9.23 22.91
CA CYS A 165 7.41 8.95 22.42
C CYS A 165 8.47 9.86 23.05
N ALA A 166 8.11 10.74 23.99
CA ALA A 166 9.02 11.66 24.68
C ALA A 166 9.91 12.48 23.72
N ILE A 167 9.34 12.89 22.59
CA ILE A 167 9.97 13.77 21.59
C ILE A 167 9.75 15.23 21.99
#